data_6af1402a958a197ede5414697c564865
#
_entry.id   6af1402a958a197ede5414697c564865
#
_cell.length_a   1.000
_cell.length_b   1.000
_cell.length_c   1.000
_cell.angle_alpha   90.00
_cell.angle_beta   90.00
_cell.angle_gamma   90.00
#
_symmetry.space_group_name_H-M   'P 1'
#
loop_
_entity.id
_entity.type
_entity.pdbx_description
1 polymer ?
#
loop_
_entity_poly.entity_id
_entity_poly.type
_entity_poly.pdbx_seq_one_letter_code
_entity_poly.pdbx_strand_id
1 'polypeptide(L)'
;MKPDSTSGARILSRKIKVNILLILGLFLYGAHTPQSFAIEPEILMTPAMVSSIPEHERVIVDTRPSWKFLLSHVPGAINLSDWQEFTHTINGVKGLLKEDKGFIADKLGPMGFSLEKTIIIYGEPDDPWRTDGRFFWMFERYGFQKVALLDGGLDSWKQAGKSIQRGRQLSTSRSNLAPKNINLNNQVIADKQLIKKVILDKNFSIIDNRKRKEFEGATPYGSPRGGHIPNAIHIHWPEFFQADGNLKSLPALNSLLNQNGIRPDQEVIVYCTGGVRSAMAYFVFRYLGYKVRNYDGSWWDWSQSSFPVEIWQKSSNPKNATGDDTFALRGGMDDRIY
;
A
#
# COMPACT_ATOMS: atom_id res chain seq x y z
N MET A 1 -8.19 87.39 -74.75
CA MET A 1 -9.34 87.61 -73.88
C MET A 1 -9.69 86.36 -73.15
N LYS A 2 -9.70 86.51 -71.92
CA LYS A 2 -10.26 85.52 -70.96
C LYS A 2 -11.76 85.31 -71.24
N PRO A 3 -12.46 84.32 -70.64
CA PRO A 3 -12.27 83.62 -69.38
C PRO A 3 -12.62 82.13 -69.44
N ASP A 4 -12.11 81.38 -68.47
CA ASP A 4 -12.76 80.92 -67.23
C ASP A 4 -13.91 79.94 -67.40
N SER A 5 -13.83 78.81 -66.81
CA SER A 5 -14.13 78.38 -65.41
C SER A 5 -14.18 76.87 -65.26
N THR A 6 -13.39 76.32 -64.50
CA THR A 6 -13.56 75.55 -63.30
C THR A 6 -14.89 74.86 -63.04
N SER A 7 -14.85 73.59 -62.89
CA SER A 7 -15.68 72.89 -61.90
C SER A 7 -14.98 71.58 -61.48
N GLY A 8 -14.39 71.65 -60.32
CA GLY A 8 -13.75 70.49 -59.70
C GLY A 8 -14.77 69.61 -58.97
N ALA A 9 -14.81 68.41 -59.35
CA ALA A 9 -15.53 67.42 -58.60
C ALA A 9 -14.57 66.78 -57.53
N ARG A 10 -14.84 67.07 -56.29
CA ARG A 10 -14.20 66.46 -55.14
C ARG A 10 -14.69 65.01 -55.01
N ILE A 11 -13.82 64.05 -55.30
CA ILE A 11 -14.03 62.65 -54.97
C ILE A 11 -13.59 62.44 -53.55
N LEU A 12 -14.57 62.22 -52.67
CA LEU A 12 -14.37 61.88 -51.27
C LEU A 12 -13.89 60.41 -51.21
N SER A 13 -12.60 60.21 -51.05
CA SER A 13 -12.08 58.86 -50.74
C SER A 13 -12.41 58.51 -49.31
N ARG A 14 -13.42 57.68 -49.10
CA ARG A 14 -13.68 56.99 -47.84
C ARG A 14 -12.59 55.97 -47.64
N LYS A 15 -11.63 56.25 -46.75
CA LYS A 15 -10.72 55.26 -46.21
C LYS A 15 -11.50 54.27 -45.27
N ILE A 16 -11.81 53.09 -45.74
CA ILE A 16 -12.32 51.98 -44.91
C ILE A 16 -11.15 51.50 -44.08
N LYS A 17 -11.17 51.83 -42.79
CA LYS A 17 -10.25 51.19 -41.81
C LYS A 17 -10.80 49.80 -41.56
N VAL A 18 -10.17 48.80 -42.14
CA VAL A 18 -10.39 47.42 -41.77
C VAL A 18 -9.63 47.19 -40.44
N ASN A 19 -10.34 47.16 -39.34
CA ASN A 19 -9.81 46.70 -38.08
C ASN A 19 -9.70 45.16 -38.13
N ILE A 20 -8.52 44.66 -38.41
CA ILE A 20 -8.21 43.26 -38.23
C ILE A 20 -8.05 43.03 -36.71
N LEU A 21 -9.11 42.56 -36.07
CA LEU A 21 -9.04 42.02 -34.71
C LEU A 21 -8.31 40.68 -34.80
N LEU A 22 -7.02 40.69 -34.51
CA LEU A 22 -6.25 39.47 -34.24
C LEU A 22 -6.74 38.89 -32.91
N ILE A 23 -7.67 37.95 -32.98
CA ILE A 23 -8.03 37.10 -31.83
C ILE A 23 -6.87 36.12 -31.66
N LEU A 24 -5.88 36.51 -30.84
CA LEU A 24 -4.93 35.52 -30.27
C LEU A 24 -5.71 34.64 -29.31
N GLY A 25 -6.17 33.51 -29.82
CA GLY A 25 -6.62 32.39 -28.99
C GLY A 25 -5.43 31.85 -28.20
N LEU A 26 -5.22 32.38 -27.01
CA LEU A 26 -4.38 31.70 -26.01
C LEU A 26 -5.06 30.38 -25.66
N PHE A 27 -4.69 29.32 -26.37
CA PHE A 27 -4.85 27.95 -25.85
C PHE A 27 -3.97 27.88 -24.61
N LEU A 28 -4.52 28.16 -23.44
CA LEU A 28 -4.02 27.73 -22.17
C LEU A 28 -4.11 26.20 -22.18
N TYR A 29 -3.12 25.53 -22.76
CA TYR A 29 -2.80 24.18 -22.37
C TYR A 29 -2.44 24.28 -20.89
N GLY A 30 -3.42 24.01 -20.04
CA GLY A 30 -3.17 23.77 -18.64
C GLY A 30 -2.14 22.64 -18.57
N ALA A 31 -0.89 22.99 -18.37
CA ALA A 31 0.11 22.04 -17.98
C ALA A 31 -0.42 21.40 -16.69
N HIS A 32 -1.04 20.22 -16.82
CA HIS A 32 -1.23 19.34 -15.70
C HIS A 32 0.19 19.00 -15.23
N THR A 33 0.71 19.79 -14.32
CA THR A 33 1.86 19.36 -13.52
C THR A 33 1.41 18.04 -12.90
N PRO A 34 2.13 16.93 -13.14
CA PRO A 34 1.81 15.69 -12.46
C PRO A 34 1.83 16.00 -10.96
N GLN A 35 0.73 15.78 -10.29
CA GLN A 35 0.61 15.95 -8.85
C GLN A 35 1.59 14.95 -8.23
N SER A 36 2.77 15.44 -7.89
CA SER A 36 3.78 14.66 -7.19
C SER A 36 3.26 14.46 -5.78
N PHE A 37 2.98 13.22 -5.40
CA PHE A 37 2.68 12.91 -4.02
C PHE A 37 3.86 13.28 -3.14
N ALA A 38 3.57 13.84 -2.00
CA ALA A 38 4.52 13.87 -0.91
C ALA A 38 4.70 12.42 -0.44
N ILE A 39 5.83 11.84 -0.77
CA ILE A 39 6.26 10.55 -0.19
C ILE A 39 6.22 10.72 1.32
N GLU A 40 5.80 9.68 2.03
CA GLU A 40 5.96 9.62 3.49
C GLU A 40 7.27 8.87 3.84
N PRO A 41 8.44 9.51 3.74
CA PRO A 41 9.73 8.84 3.90
C PRO A 41 9.96 8.35 5.33
N GLU A 42 9.22 8.90 6.28
CA GLU A 42 9.32 8.53 7.70
C GLU A 42 8.82 7.12 8.00
N ILE A 43 8.02 6.51 7.11
CA ILE A 43 7.52 5.14 7.31
C ILE A 43 8.42 4.04 6.71
N LEU A 44 9.49 4.41 6.00
CA LEU A 44 10.55 3.50 5.54
C LEU A 44 11.89 4.04 6.00
N MET A 45 12.45 3.48 7.06
CA MET A 45 13.61 4.00 7.76
C MET A 45 14.89 3.24 7.42
N THR A 46 15.96 3.98 7.15
CA THR A 46 17.31 3.39 7.05
C THR A 46 17.86 3.01 8.44
N PRO A 47 18.86 2.12 8.53
CA PRO A 47 19.54 1.82 9.79
C PRO A 47 20.09 3.05 10.53
N ALA A 48 20.50 4.08 9.79
CA ALA A 48 20.97 5.34 10.37
C ALA A 48 19.84 6.12 11.06
N MET A 49 18.67 6.25 10.37
CA MET A 49 17.46 6.88 10.93
C MET A 49 17.00 6.16 12.20
N VAL A 50 16.92 4.83 12.17
CA VAL A 50 16.54 4.03 13.34
C VAL A 50 17.51 4.23 14.49
N SER A 51 18.83 4.28 14.22
CA SER A 51 19.84 4.48 15.25
C SER A 51 19.82 5.89 15.87
N SER A 52 19.29 6.90 15.17
CA SER A 52 19.16 8.27 15.70
C SER A 52 18.01 8.44 16.68
N ILE A 53 17.04 7.52 16.72
CA ILE A 53 15.94 7.56 17.68
C ILE A 53 16.45 6.97 19.02
N PRO A 54 16.31 7.67 20.14
CA PRO A 54 16.69 7.14 21.46
C PRO A 54 15.98 5.82 21.78
N GLU A 55 16.64 4.90 22.46
CA GLU A 55 16.09 3.56 22.75
C GLU A 55 14.78 3.62 23.54
N HIS A 56 14.62 4.58 24.44
CA HIS A 56 13.41 4.73 25.24
C HIS A 56 12.22 5.33 24.44
N GLU A 57 12.49 5.90 23.25
CA GLU A 57 11.48 6.48 22.34
C GLU A 57 11.08 5.56 21.20
N ARG A 58 11.66 4.35 21.14
CA ARG A 58 11.37 3.39 20.08
C ARG A 58 11.04 2.00 20.62
N VAL A 59 10.35 1.23 19.79
CA VAL A 59 10.17 -0.23 19.90
C VAL A 59 10.55 -0.84 18.57
N ILE A 60 11.46 -1.80 18.58
CA ILE A 60 11.88 -2.50 17.37
C ILE A 60 11.20 -3.88 17.39
N VAL A 61 10.53 -4.24 16.30
CA VAL A 61 9.79 -5.49 16.14
C VAL A 61 10.44 -6.33 15.07
N ASP A 62 10.84 -7.54 15.43
CA ASP A 62 11.32 -8.57 14.51
C ASP A 62 10.19 -9.57 14.24
N THR A 63 9.71 -9.63 13.01
CA THR A 63 8.60 -10.52 12.61
C THR A 63 9.07 -11.87 12.09
N ARG A 64 10.39 -12.11 12.07
CA ARG A 64 10.98 -13.37 11.60
C ARG A 64 10.71 -14.51 12.57
N PRO A 65 10.77 -15.77 12.08
CA PRO A 65 10.63 -16.93 12.95
C PRO A 65 11.54 -16.85 14.17
N SER A 66 11.04 -17.30 15.34
CA SER A 66 11.74 -17.15 16.62
C SER A 66 13.15 -17.76 16.63
N TRP A 67 13.37 -18.85 15.88
CA TRP A 67 14.71 -19.44 15.80
C TRP A 67 15.71 -18.53 15.05
N LYS A 68 15.27 -17.77 14.01
CA LYS A 68 16.11 -16.78 13.33
C LYS A 68 16.42 -15.59 14.25
N PHE A 69 15.42 -15.14 15.01
CA PHE A 69 15.60 -14.12 16.04
C PHE A 69 16.68 -14.52 17.05
N LEU A 70 16.62 -15.75 17.57
CA LEU A 70 17.60 -16.26 18.53
C LEU A 70 19.02 -16.30 17.97
N LEU A 71 19.19 -16.53 16.67
CA LEU A 71 20.52 -16.53 16.01
C LEU A 71 21.10 -15.12 15.88
N SER A 72 20.28 -14.13 15.51
CA SER A 72 20.69 -12.74 15.42
C SER A 72 19.49 -11.82 15.21
N HIS A 73 19.50 -10.67 15.89
CA HIS A 73 18.47 -9.63 15.75
C HIS A 73 19.06 -8.23 16.02
N VAL A 74 18.31 -7.20 15.68
CA VAL A 74 18.65 -5.80 16.04
C VAL A 74 18.59 -5.66 17.56
N PRO A 75 19.60 -5.05 18.22
CA PRO A 75 19.60 -4.92 19.68
C PRO A 75 18.32 -4.27 20.21
N GLY A 76 17.76 -4.88 21.26
CA GLY A 76 16.51 -4.44 21.88
C GLY A 76 15.24 -4.81 21.12
N ALA A 77 15.33 -5.52 19.99
CA ALA A 77 14.16 -5.94 19.23
C ALA A 77 13.31 -6.96 20.00
N ILE A 78 12.00 -6.88 19.79
CA ILE A 78 10.98 -7.81 20.30
C ILE A 78 10.60 -8.75 19.16
N ASN A 79 10.55 -10.06 19.41
CA ASN A 79 10.07 -11.00 18.40
C ASN A 79 8.55 -11.14 18.44
N LEU A 80 7.89 -10.72 17.35
CA LEU A 80 6.47 -10.92 17.08
C LEU A 80 6.32 -11.67 15.76
N SER A 81 6.58 -12.97 15.77
CA SER A 81 6.58 -13.78 14.55
C SER A 81 5.21 -14.35 14.18
N ASP A 82 4.30 -14.46 15.15
CA ASP A 82 2.97 -15.01 14.95
C ASP A 82 1.89 -13.90 14.93
N TRP A 83 1.55 -13.44 13.75
CA TRP A 83 0.46 -12.46 13.57
C TRP A 83 -0.91 -13.08 13.89
N GLN A 84 -1.07 -14.41 13.86
CA GLN A 84 -2.35 -15.07 14.13
C GLN A 84 -2.78 -14.91 15.58
N GLU A 85 -1.85 -14.70 16.53
CA GLU A 85 -2.17 -14.35 17.90
C GLU A 85 -3.06 -13.09 18.01
N PHE A 86 -2.96 -12.19 17.07
CA PHE A 86 -3.74 -10.94 16.99
C PHE A 86 -5.02 -11.07 16.18
N THR A 87 -5.39 -12.28 15.78
CA THR A 87 -6.55 -12.51 14.92
C THR A 87 -7.54 -13.49 15.54
N HIS A 88 -8.73 -13.50 14.95
CA HIS A 88 -9.80 -14.43 15.29
C HIS A 88 -10.62 -14.80 14.05
N THR A 89 -11.55 -15.75 14.22
CA THR A 89 -12.52 -16.11 13.20
C THR A 89 -13.89 -15.58 13.60
N ILE A 90 -14.53 -14.80 12.72
CA ILE A 90 -15.89 -14.31 12.91
C ILE A 90 -16.75 -14.76 11.73
N ASN A 91 -17.87 -15.43 12.00
CA ASN A 91 -18.82 -15.90 10.97
C ASN A 91 -18.13 -16.71 9.84
N GLY A 92 -17.15 -17.53 10.18
CA GLY A 92 -16.38 -18.33 9.23
C GLY A 92 -15.25 -17.59 8.48
N VAL A 93 -15.13 -16.28 8.65
CA VAL A 93 -14.03 -15.48 8.09
C VAL A 93 -12.83 -15.56 9.03
N LYS A 94 -11.76 -16.17 8.56
CA LYS A 94 -10.50 -16.35 9.33
C LYS A 94 -9.62 -15.10 9.25
N GLY A 95 -8.76 -14.93 10.25
CA GLY A 95 -7.67 -13.96 10.20
C GLY A 95 -8.11 -12.50 10.41
N LEU A 96 -9.33 -12.25 10.84
CA LEU A 96 -9.80 -10.92 11.18
C LEU A 96 -9.08 -10.40 12.43
N LEU A 97 -8.67 -9.14 12.41
CA LEU A 97 -7.93 -8.53 13.50
C LEU A 97 -8.77 -8.45 14.77
N LYS A 98 -8.20 -8.84 15.91
CA LYS A 98 -8.80 -8.59 17.23
C LYS A 98 -8.73 -7.10 17.54
N GLU A 99 -9.88 -6.50 17.81
CA GLU A 99 -10.02 -5.06 18.05
C GLU A 99 -10.42 -4.74 19.48
N ASP A 100 -10.42 -5.74 20.38
CA ASP A 100 -10.65 -5.52 21.81
C ASP A 100 -9.49 -4.72 22.41
N LYS A 101 -9.81 -3.54 22.94
CA LYS A 101 -8.81 -2.61 23.49
C LYS A 101 -8.12 -3.14 24.74
N GLY A 102 -8.82 -3.97 25.53
CA GLY A 102 -8.25 -4.66 26.71
C GLY A 102 -7.19 -5.66 26.25
N PHE A 103 -7.54 -6.53 25.29
CA PHE A 103 -6.59 -7.47 24.69
C PHE A 103 -5.35 -6.75 24.14
N ILE A 104 -5.52 -5.65 23.38
CA ILE A 104 -4.41 -4.91 22.79
C ILE A 104 -3.48 -4.37 23.88
N ALA A 105 -4.06 -3.75 24.92
CA ALA A 105 -3.31 -3.18 26.04
C ALA A 105 -2.56 -4.25 26.84
N ASP A 106 -3.23 -5.36 27.17
CA ASP A 106 -2.68 -6.46 27.95
C ASP A 106 -1.57 -7.23 27.19
N LYS A 107 -1.70 -7.29 25.85
CA LYS A 107 -0.69 -7.96 25.00
C LYS A 107 0.53 -7.08 24.76
N LEU A 108 0.34 -5.81 24.42
CA LEU A 108 1.41 -4.92 23.95
C LEU A 108 2.07 -4.12 25.11
N GLY A 109 1.32 -3.74 26.14
CA GLY A 109 1.84 -2.96 27.27
C GLY A 109 3.02 -3.63 27.99
N PRO A 110 2.94 -4.92 28.36
CA PRO A 110 4.06 -5.63 28.99
C PRO A 110 5.32 -5.72 28.11
N MET A 111 5.18 -5.59 26.78
CA MET A 111 6.27 -5.58 25.82
C MET A 111 6.87 -4.18 25.60
N GLY A 112 6.37 -3.15 26.32
CA GLY A 112 6.91 -1.78 26.25
C GLY A 112 6.34 -0.89 25.15
N PHE A 113 5.27 -1.32 24.45
CA PHE A 113 4.60 -0.48 23.46
C PHE A 113 3.85 0.68 24.11
N SER A 114 3.99 1.87 23.59
CA SER A 114 3.19 3.04 23.96
C SER A 114 2.90 3.89 22.71
N LEU A 115 1.84 4.72 22.79
CA LEU A 115 1.39 5.51 21.62
C LEU A 115 2.37 6.63 21.24
N GLU A 116 3.28 7.00 22.14
CA GLU A 116 4.27 8.05 21.94
C GLU A 116 5.53 7.53 21.22
N LYS A 117 5.81 6.23 21.35
CA LYS A 117 7.02 5.61 20.79
C LYS A 117 6.89 5.36 19.29
N THR A 118 8.03 5.43 18.62
CA THR A 118 8.15 4.98 17.22
C THR A 118 8.28 3.46 17.20
N ILE A 119 7.42 2.80 16.43
CA ILE A 119 7.46 1.35 16.20
C ILE A 119 8.19 1.12 14.88
N ILE A 120 9.33 0.42 14.94
CA ILE A 120 10.11 0.05 13.76
C ILE A 120 10.01 -1.47 13.58
N ILE A 121 9.51 -1.90 12.43
CA ILE A 121 9.25 -3.31 12.15
C ILE A 121 10.20 -3.79 11.07
N TYR A 122 10.71 -4.98 11.18
CA TYR A 122 11.43 -5.64 10.11
C TYR A 122 11.09 -7.13 10.03
N GLY A 123 11.09 -7.63 8.81
CA GLY A 123 10.89 -9.03 8.49
C GLY A 123 12.02 -9.54 7.60
N GLU A 124 11.73 -10.58 6.82
CA GLU A 124 12.62 -11.09 5.79
C GLU A 124 12.11 -10.74 4.39
N PRO A 125 13.00 -10.37 3.48
CA PRO A 125 12.61 -10.08 2.11
C PRO A 125 11.97 -11.28 1.40
N ASP A 126 12.35 -12.51 1.77
CA ASP A 126 11.88 -13.76 1.20
C ASP A 126 10.66 -14.36 1.95
N ASP A 127 10.12 -13.66 2.96
CA ASP A 127 8.86 -14.08 3.58
C ASP A 127 7.73 -14.03 2.53
N PRO A 128 7.12 -15.18 2.17
CA PRO A 128 6.09 -15.26 1.13
C PRO A 128 4.81 -14.51 1.50
N TRP A 129 4.67 -14.10 2.75
CA TRP A 129 3.50 -13.40 3.28
C TRP A 129 3.78 -11.94 3.60
N ARG A 130 5.05 -11.55 3.72
CA ARG A 130 5.47 -10.22 4.18
C ARG A 130 4.72 -9.83 5.46
N THR A 131 4.94 -10.64 6.48
CA THR A 131 4.34 -10.50 7.81
C THR A 131 4.65 -9.14 8.45
N ASP A 132 5.79 -8.55 8.12
CA ASP A 132 6.16 -7.17 8.49
C ASP A 132 5.11 -6.13 8.04
N GLY A 133 4.59 -6.25 6.83
CA GLY A 133 3.49 -5.40 6.35
C GLY A 133 2.19 -5.63 7.12
N ARG A 134 1.90 -6.88 7.53
CA ARG A 134 0.73 -7.18 8.37
C ARG A 134 0.80 -6.46 9.71
N PHE A 135 1.95 -6.49 10.38
CA PHE A 135 2.15 -5.78 11.63
C PHE A 135 2.15 -4.26 11.45
N PHE A 136 2.72 -3.74 10.35
CA PHE A 136 2.66 -2.31 10.04
C PHE A 136 1.21 -1.82 10.00
N TRP A 137 0.36 -2.44 9.18
CA TRP A 137 -1.05 -2.10 9.08
C TRP A 137 -1.79 -2.27 10.41
N MET A 138 -1.51 -3.35 11.14
CA MET A 138 -2.14 -3.64 12.44
C MET A 138 -1.86 -2.53 13.46
N PHE A 139 -0.62 -2.07 13.58
CA PHE A 139 -0.29 -0.99 14.50
C PHE A 139 -0.95 0.33 14.10
N GLU A 140 -0.99 0.68 12.82
CA GLU A 140 -1.76 1.86 12.36
C GLU A 140 -3.26 1.70 12.66
N ARG A 141 -3.82 0.50 12.49
CA ARG A 141 -5.21 0.20 12.85
C ARG A 141 -5.47 0.36 14.34
N TYR A 142 -4.53 -0.04 15.18
CA TYR A 142 -4.60 0.13 16.63
C TYR A 142 -4.39 1.57 17.12
N GLY A 143 -4.12 2.50 16.21
CA GLY A 143 -4.01 3.93 16.50
C GLY A 143 -2.59 4.41 16.81
N PHE A 144 -1.56 3.58 16.62
CA PHE A 144 -0.18 4.02 16.68
C PHE A 144 0.13 4.93 15.48
N GLN A 145 0.66 6.13 15.75
CA GLN A 145 0.88 7.15 14.73
C GLN A 145 2.28 7.10 14.10
N LYS A 146 3.25 6.54 14.83
CA LYS A 146 4.65 6.48 14.42
C LYS A 146 5.04 5.03 14.17
N VAL A 147 4.69 4.53 12.98
CA VAL A 147 4.97 3.15 12.57
C VAL A 147 5.82 3.19 11.30
N ALA A 148 6.91 2.43 11.26
CA ALA A 148 7.81 2.38 10.12
C ALA A 148 8.32 0.95 9.87
N LEU A 149 8.75 0.67 8.63
CA LEU A 149 9.57 -0.49 8.30
C LEU A 149 11.05 -0.12 8.28
N LEU A 150 11.91 -1.03 8.73
CA LEU A 150 13.35 -0.94 8.52
C LEU A 150 13.68 -1.38 7.09
N ASP A 151 14.17 -0.46 6.29
CA ASP A 151 14.52 -0.71 4.89
C ASP A 151 15.64 -1.75 4.79
N GLY A 152 15.40 -2.81 3.99
CA GLY A 152 16.31 -3.96 3.85
C GLY A 152 16.49 -4.81 5.11
N GLY A 153 15.68 -4.59 6.16
CA GLY A 153 15.60 -5.44 7.34
C GLY A 153 16.93 -5.62 8.09
N LEU A 154 17.14 -6.82 8.65
CA LEU A 154 18.37 -7.13 9.40
C LEU A 154 19.64 -7.09 8.54
N ASP A 155 19.52 -7.37 7.24
CA ASP A 155 20.70 -7.42 6.38
C ASP A 155 21.23 -6.02 6.10
N SER A 156 20.36 -5.04 5.83
CA SER A 156 20.77 -3.64 5.72
C SER A 156 21.37 -3.10 7.03
N TRP A 157 20.82 -3.54 8.18
CA TRP A 157 21.35 -3.21 9.50
C TRP A 157 22.79 -3.69 9.67
N LYS A 158 23.09 -4.95 9.29
CA LYS A 158 24.43 -5.52 9.30
C LYS A 158 25.36 -4.83 8.31
N GLN A 159 24.90 -4.56 7.08
CA GLN A 159 25.68 -3.87 6.06
C GLN A 159 26.05 -2.45 6.46
N ALA A 160 25.22 -1.79 7.25
CA ALA A 160 25.52 -0.49 7.86
C ALA A 160 26.52 -0.57 9.03
N GLY A 161 27.11 -1.75 9.29
CA GLY A 161 28.10 -1.95 10.36
C GLY A 161 27.53 -1.86 11.78
N LYS A 162 26.20 -1.99 11.92
CA LYS A 162 25.56 -1.90 13.24
C LYS A 162 25.69 -3.22 14.01
N SER A 163 25.76 -3.11 15.34
CA SER A 163 25.81 -4.26 16.23
C SER A 163 24.55 -5.13 16.11
N ILE A 164 24.70 -6.43 16.36
CA ILE A 164 23.60 -7.39 16.48
C ILE A 164 23.59 -8.00 17.87
N GLN A 165 22.41 -8.46 18.29
CA GLN A 165 22.22 -9.23 19.51
C GLN A 165 21.86 -10.68 19.16
N ARG A 166 22.13 -11.62 20.09
CA ARG A 166 21.82 -13.04 19.98
C ARG A 166 21.12 -13.52 21.24
N GLY A 167 20.40 -14.62 21.14
CA GLY A 167 19.69 -15.20 22.26
C GLY A 167 18.34 -14.54 22.51
N ARG A 168 17.79 -14.78 23.70
CA ARG A 168 16.50 -14.20 24.09
C ARG A 168 16.67 -12.69 24.38
N GLN A 169 15.63 -11.95 24.06
CA GLN A 169 15.56 -10.56 24.50
C GLN A 169 15.56 -10.50 26.03
N LEU A 170 16.38 -9.60 26.59
CA LEU A 170 16.31 -9.22 27.99
C LEU A 170 15.09 -8.31 28.17
N SER A 171 14.40 -8.47 29.30
CA SER A 171 13.15 -7.78 29.66
C SER A 171 13.08 -6.31 29.17
N THR A 172 12.01 -5.96 28.46
CA THR A 172 11.68 -4.56 28.15
C THR A 172 11.05 -3.88 29.37
N SER A 173 11.22 -2.58 29.51
CA SER A 173 10.45 -1.80 30.47
C SER A 173 8.98 -1.84 30.06
N ARG A 174 8.11 -2.29 30.97
CA ARG A 174 6.65 -2.27 30.76
C ARG A 174 6.20 -0.84 30.48
N SER A 175 5.25 -0.69 29.55
CA SER A 175 4.56 0.57 29.35
C SER A 175 3.19 0.57 30.01
N ASN A 176 2.66 1.75 30.24
CA ASN A 176 1.29 1.94 30.73
C ASN A 176 0.33 2.19 29.56
N LEU A 177 0.24 1.23 28.63
CA LEU A 177 -0.72 1.30 27.52
C LEU A 177 -2.12 0.99 28.05
N ALA A 178 -2.90 2.01 28.33
CA ALA A 178 -4.26 1.84 28.86
C ALA A 178 -5.29 1.67 27.74
N PRO A 179 -6.29 0.76 27.89
CA PRO A 179 -7.32 0.53 26.86
C PRO A 179 -8.04 1.79 26.42
N LYS A 180 -8.32 2.72 27.36
CA LYS A 180 -9.00 4.00 27.08
C LYS A 180 -8.24 4.91 26.12
N ASN A 181 -6.92 4.76 26.04
CA ASN A 181 -6.06 5.59 25.18
C ASN A 181 -5.96 5.03 23.74
N ILE A 182 -6.36 3.77 23.52
CA ILE A 182 -6.33 3.13 22.21
C ILE A 182 -7.51 3.65 21.37
N ASN A 183 -7.20 4.30 20.26
CA ASN A 183 -8.19 4.82 19.32
C ASN A 183 -8.02 4.11 17.97
N LEU A 184 -8.90 3.14 17.70
CA LEU A 184 -8.86 2.37 16.46
C LEU A 184 -9.02 3.29 15.24
N ASN A 185 -8.08 3.24 14.33
CA ASN A 185 -8.09 4.06 13.13
C ASN A 185 -8.97 3.43 12.04
N ASN A 186 -10.19 3.96 11.87
CA ASN A 186 -11.15 3.48 10.87
C ASN A 186 -10.80 3.93 9.43
N GLN A 187 -9.81 4.80 9.25
CA GLN A 187 -9.43 5.28 7.91
C GLN A 187 -8.53 4.30 7.17
N VAL A 188 -7.93 3.33 7.87
CA VAL A 188 -6.97 2.38 7.30
C VAL A 188 -7.57 0.99 7.00
N ILE A 189 -8.85 0.80 7.30
CA ILE A 189 -9.57 -0.46 7.09
C ILE A 189 -10.75 -0.29 6.13
N ALA A 190 -10.99 -1.30 5.30
CA ALA A 190 -12.20 -1.44 4.51
C ALA A 190 -12.95 -2.71 4.92
N ASP A 191 -14.25 -2.71 4.68
CA ASP A 191 -15.11 -3.89 4.76
C ASP A 191 -15.85 -4.12 3.44
N LYS A 192 -16.55 -5.25 3.35
CA LYS A 192 -17.31 -5.60 2.13
C LYS A 192 -18.43 -4.62 1.80
N GLN A 193 -18.99 -3.91 2.79
CA GLN A 193 -20.06 -2.94 2.56
C GLN A 193 -19.52 -1.68 1.91
N LEU A 194 -18.36 -1.19 2.37
CA LEU A 194 -17.68 -0.08 1.72
C LEU A 194 -17.34 -0.44 0.27
N ILE A 195 -16.74 -1.62 0.03
CA ILE A 195 -16.38 -2.06 -1.33
C ILE A 195 -17.61 -2.14 -2.22
N LYS A 196 -18.71 -2.75 -1.75
CA LYS A 196 -19.97 -2.80 -2.49
C LYS A 196 -20.48 -1.40 -2.89
N LYS A 197 -20.30 -0.42 -2.00
CA LYS A 197 -20.72 0.98 -2.24
C LYS A 197 -19.87 1.65 -3.31
N VAL A 198 -18.55 1.38 -3.33
CA VAL A 198 -17.59 2.13 -4.16
C VAL A 198 -17.13 1.37 -5.42
N ILE A 199 -17.61 0.15 -5.63
CA ILE A 199 -17.14 -0.76 -6.70
C ILE A 199 -17.26 -0.18 -8.12
N LEU A 200 -18.14 0.80 -8.33
CA LEU A 200 -18.33 1.52 -9.60
C LEU A 200 -17.86 2.98 -9.51
N ASP A 201 -17.35 3.41 -8.36
CA ASP A 201 -16.89 4.79 -8.16
C ASP A 201 -15.47 4.96 -8.69
N LYS A 202 -15.31 5.82 -9.71
CA LYS A 202 -14.03 6.11 -10.35
C LYS A 202 -13.02 6.85 -9.44
N ASN A 203 -13.46 7.30 -8.26
CA ASN A 203 -12.58 7.88 -7.24
C ASN A 203 -11.89 6.80 -6.39
N PHE A 204 -12.22 5.53 -6.61
CA PHE A 204 -11.62 4.41 -5.92
C PHE A 204 -10.92 3.45 -6.90
N SER A 205 -9.83 2.84 -6.44
CA SER A 205 -9.19 1.71 -7.09
C SER A 205 -9.18 0.52 -6.13
N ILE A 206 -9.75 -0.60 -6.56
CA ILE A 206 -9.75 -1.85 -5.78
C ILE A 206 -8.67 -2.75 -6.36
N ILE A 207 -7.68 -3.15 -5.53
CA ILE A 207 -6.49 -3.86 -5.98
C ILE A 207 -6.48 -5.28 -5.40
N ASP A 208 -6.45 -6.26 -6.25
CA ASP A 208 -6.25 -7.67 -5.90
C ASP A 208 -4.77 -8.02 -5.87
N ASN A 209 -4.23 -8.30 -4.69
CA ASN A 209 -2.81 -8.59 -4.49
C ASN A 209 -2.49 -10.10 -4.47
N ARG A 210 -3.46 -10.96 -4.83
CA ARG A 210 -3.29 -12.42 -4.88
C ARG A 210 -2.46 -12.86 -6.09
N LYS A 211 -2.07 -14.14 -6.08
CA LYS A 211 -1.49 -14.79 -7.28
C LYS A 211 -2.48 -14.72 -8.45
N ARG A 212 -1.98 -14.62 -9.66
CA ARG A 212 -2.78 -14.57 -10.89
C ARG A 212 -3.84 -15.68 -10.95
N LYS A 213 -3.45 -16.92 -10.60
CA LYS A 213 -4.37 -18.07 -10.57
C LYS A 213 -5.56 -17.88 -9.61
N GLU A 214 -5.35 -17.23 -8.45
CA GLU A 214 -6.41 -16.93 -7.50
C GLU A 214 -7.38 -15.88 -8.09
N PHE A 215 -6.86 -14.85 -8.74
CA PHE A 215 -7.65 -13.83 -9.44
C PHE A 215 -8.50 -14.46 -10.54
N GLU A 216 -7.97 -15.42 -11.28
CA GLU A 216 -8.63 -16.15 -12.36
C GLU A 216 -9.64 -17.20 -11.87
N GLY A 217 -9.70 -17.51 -10.59
CA GLY A 217 -10.71 -18.39 -10.01
C GLY A 217 -10.23 -19.59 -9.20
N ALA A 218 -8.91 -19.78 -9.05
CA ALA A 218 -8.41 -20.84 -8.15
C ALA A 218 -8.70 -20.50 -6.68
N THR A 219 -8.94 -21.54 -5.87
CA THR A 219 -9.26 -21.41 -4.43
C THR A 219 -8.30 -22.21 -3.55
N PRO A 220 -6.97 -21.98 -3.62
CA PRO A 220 -5.98 -22.80 -2.93
C PRO A 220 -6.11 -22.78 -1.41
N TYR A 221 -6.76 -21.75 -0.85
CA TYR A 221 -6.90 -21.57 0.60
C TYR A 221 -8.35 -21.81 1.09
N GLY A 222 -9.12 -22.60 0.34
CA GLY A 222 -10.45 -23.06 0.76
C GLY A 222 -11.55 -22.01 0.70
N SER A 223 -11.44 -21.02 -0.17
CA SER A 223 -12.52 -20.06 -0.42
C SER A 223 -13.70 -20.75 -1.10
N PRO A 224 -14.96 -20.47 -0.69
CA PRO A 224 -16.14 -21.17 -1.23
C PRO A 224 -16.43 -20.82 -2.70
N ARG A 225 -15.96 -19.68 -3.20
CA ARG A 225 -16.08 -19.27 -4.60
C ARG A 225 -14.72 -18.79 -5.13
N GLY A 226 -14.43 -19.09 -6.39
CA GLY A 226 -13.32 -18.54 -7.13
C GLY A 226 -13.67 -17.22 -7.82
N GLY A 227 -12.67 -16.52 -8.39
CA GLY A 227 -12.79 -15.25 -9.08
C GLY A 227 -12.25 -14.07 -8.26
N HIS A 228 -12.71 -12.88 -8.57
CA HIS A 228 -12.27 -11.63 -7.94
C HIS A 228 -13.43 -10.65 -7.76
N ILE A 229 -13.21 -9.61 -6.98
CA ILE A 229 -14.16 -8.50 -6.81
C ILE A 229 -14.32 -7.78 -8.15
N PRO A 230 -15.55 -7.52 -8.63
CA PRO A 230 -15.77 -6.85 -9.91
C PRO A 230 -14.98 -5.53 -10.01
N ASN A 231 -14.44 -5.26 -11.20
CA ASN A 231 -13.58 -4.12 -11.50
C ASN A 231 -12.26 -4.05 -10.69
N ALA A 232 -11.88 -5.10 -9.97
CA ALA A 232 -10.59 -5.11 -9.29
C ALA A 232 -9.43 -5.15 -10.29
N ILE A 233 -8.43 -4.33 -10.04
CA ILE A 233 -7.16 -4.32 -10.77
C ILE A 233 -6.25 -5.38 -10.14
N HIS A 234 -5.69 -6.27 -10.95
CA HIS A 234 -4.76 -7.27 -10.46
C HIS A 234 -3.32 -6.74 -10.46
N ILE A 235 -2.74 -6.63 -9.26
CA ILE A 235 -1.31 -6.40 -9.07
C ILE A 235 -0.84 -7.38 -8.00
N HIS A 236 -0.12 -8.42 -8.40
CA HIS A 236 0.43 -9.39 -7.45
C HIS A 236 1.44 -8.68 -6.53
N TRP A 237 1.31 -8.81 -5.22
CA TRP A 237 2.09 -8.02 -4.26
C TRP A 237 3.61 -8.02 -4.49
N PRO A 238 4.29 -9.11 -4.99
CA PRO A 238 5.73 -9.08 -5.27
C PRO A 238 6.11 -8.12 -6.38
N GLU A 239 5.16 -7.69 -7.24
CA GLU A 239 5.44 -6.72 -8.30
C GLU A 239 5.87 -5.34 -7.78
N PHE A 240 5.65 -5.05 -6.50
CA PHE A 240 6.16 -3.85 -5.87
C PHE A 240 7.64 -3.93 -5.49
N PHE A 241 8.24 -5.13 -5.51
CA PHE A 241 9.59 -5.39 -5.01
C PHE A 241 10.54 -5.81 -6.14
N GLN A 242 11.82 -5.65 -5.89
CA GLN A 242 12.91 -6.18 -6.69
C GLN A 242 13.13 -7.67 -6.34
N ALA A 243 13.94 -8.35 -7.14
CA ALA A 243 14.25 -9.77 -6.91
C ALA A 243 14.97 -10.05 -5.59
N ASP A 244 15.67 -9.05 -5.04
CA ASP A 244 16.33 -9.10 -3.74
C ASP A 244 15.40 -8.79 -2.56
N GLY A 245 14.11 -8.53 -2.82
CA GLY A 245 13.10 -8.22 -1.83
C GLY A 245 13.06 -6.75 -1.38
N ASN A 246 13.94 -5.90 -1.89
CA ASN A 246 13.88 -4.47 -1.65
C ASN A 246 12.74 -3.83 -2.45
N LEU A 247 12.19 -2.74 -1.92
CA LEU A 247 11.15 -1.97 -2.61
C LEU A 247 11.71 -1.44 -3.94
N LYS A 248 10.93 -1.47 -5.01
CA LYS A 248 11.29 -0.85 -6.28
C LYS A 248 11.48 0.65 -6.12
N SER A 249 12.27 1.24 -6.99
CA SER A 249 12.44 2.70 -7.01
C SER A 249 11.12 3.42 -7.27
N LEU A 250 11.00 4.65 -6.77
CA LEU A 250 9.79 5.47 -6.95
C LEU A 250 9.36 5.61 -8.43
N PRO A 251 10.28 5.87 -9.40
CA PRO A 251 9.90 5.90 -10.80
C PRO A 251 9.32 4.57 -11.29
N ALA A 252 9.88 3.43 -10.85
CA ALA A 252 9.39 2.10 -11.23
C ALA A 252 8.01 1.80 -10.61
N LEU A 253 7.78 2.17 -9.36
CA LEU A 253 6.48 2.05 -8.71
C LEU A 253 5.42 2.92 -9.39
N ASN A 254 5.73 4.19 -9.64
CA ASN A 254 4.83 5.09 -10.35
C ASN A 254 4.50 4.60 -11.76
N SER A 255 5.50 4.04 -12.48
CA SER A 255 5.26 3.43 -13.78
C SER A 255 4.31 2.23 -13.70
N LEU A 256 4.51 1.36 -12.70
CA LEU A 256 3.62 0.21 -12.46
C LEU A 256 2.18 0.65 -12.21
N LEU A 257 1.97 1.65 -11.35
CA LEU A 257 0.64 2.14 -11.02
C LEU A 257 -0.03 2.81 -12.23
N ASN A 258 0.70 3.66 -12.96
CA ASN A 258 0.19 4.33 -14.15
C ASN A 258 -0.19 3.34 -15.25
N GLN A 259 0.62 2.29 -15.49
CA GLN A 259 0.32 1.22 -16.47
C GLN A 259 -0.96 0.46 -16.11
N ASN A 260 -1.28 0.37 -14.83
CA ASN A 260 -2.52 -0.23 -14.33
C ASN A 260 -3.68 0.76 -14.19
N GLY A 261 -3.52 2.01 -14.64
CA GLY A 261 -4.57 3.03 -14.63
C GLY A 261 -4.93 3.57 -13.24
N ILE A 262 -4.07 3.35 -12.24
CA ILE A 262 -4.26 3.86 -10.88
C ILE A 262 -3.80 5.31 -10.83
N ARG A 263 -4.75 6.19 -10.53
CA ARG A 263 -4.48 7.62 -10.49
C ARG A 263 -4.16 8.09 -9.07
N PRO A 264 -3.36 9.11 -8.95
CA PRO A 264 -2.95 9.71 -7.68
C PRO A 264 -4.10 10.24 -6.82
N ASP A 265 -5.16 10.74 -7.41
CA ASP A 265 -6.31 11.33 -6.73
C ASP A 265 -7.32 10.30 -6.21
N GLN A 266 -7.11 9.01 -6.49
CA GLN A 266 -7.99 7.94 -6.05
C GLN A 266 -7.67 7.48 -4.62
N GLU A 267 -8.70 7.06 -3.90
CA GLU A 267 -8.54 6.24 -2.70
C GLU A 267 -8.38 4.77 -3.10
N VAL A 268 -7.42 4.08 -2.51
CA VAL A 268 -7.08 2.71 -2.85
C VAL A 268 -7.61 1.75 -1.79
N ILE A 269 -8.22 0.64 -2.23
CA ILE A 269 -8.58 -0.47 -1.35
C ILE A 269 -7.80 -1.68 -1.82
N VAL A 270 -6.95 -2.22 -0.96
CA VAL A 270 -6.17 -3.42 -1.24
C VAL A 270 -6.79 -4.63 -0.58
N TYR A 271 -6.76 -5.79 -1.24
CA TYR A 271 -7.19 -7.06 -0.66
C TYR A 271 -6.36 -8.23 -1.17
N CYS A 272 -6.38 -9.33 -0.41
CA CYS A 272 -5.81 -10.59 -0.87
C CYS A 272 -6.75 -11.76 -0.53
N THR A 273 -6.30 -12.83 0.08
CA THR A 273 -7.17 -13.92 0.55
C THR A 273 -7.68 -13.67 1.97
N GLY A 274 -6.82 -13.28 2.88
CA GLY A 274 -7.13 -13.03 4.30
C GLY A 274 -6.36 -11.82 4.88
N GLY A 275 -6.15 -10.75 4.11
CA GLY A 275 -5.66 -9.46 4.58
C GLY A 275 -4.16 -9.35 4.90
N VAL A 276 -3.36 -10.42 4.73
CA VAL A 276 -1.92 -10.41 5.09
C VAL A 276 -1.07 -9.83 3.97
N ARG A 277 -1.09 -10.43 2.79
CA ARG A 277 -0.32 -9.98 1.62
C ARG A 277 -0.72 -8.56 1.18
N SER A 278 -2.00 -8.25 1.27
CA SER A 278 -2.52 -6.90 0.98
C SER A 278 -2.10 -5.86 2.01
N ALA A 279 -1.77 -6.25 3.24
CA ALA A 279 -1.23 -5.31 4.21
C ALA A 279 0.17 -4.81 3.85
N MET A 280 0.98 -5.61 3.14
CA MET A 280 2.24 -5.12 2.57
C MET A 280 1.97 -4.18 1.37
N ALA A 281 0.99 -4.48 0.52
CA ALA A 281 0.58 -3.54 -0.53
C ALA A 281 0.04 -2.23 0.08
N TYR A 282 -0.72 -2.30 1.19
CA TYR A 282 -1.14 -1.14 1.97
C TYR A 282 0.06 -0.27 2.35
N PHE A 283 1.14 -0.86 2.91
CA PHE A 283 2.36 -0.12 3.23
C PHE A 283 2.93 0.60 2.00
N VAL A 284 3.01 -0.08 0.85
CA VAL A 284 3.55 0.53 -0.38
C VAL A 284 2.73 1.73 -0.83
N PHE A 285 1.40 1.62 -0.84
CA PHE A 285 0.53 2.75 -1.19
C PHE A 285 0.61 3.88 -0.16
N ARG A 286 0.75 3.57 1.14
CA ARG A 286 1.01 4.57 2.19
C ARG A 286 2.32 5.29 1.93
N TYR A 287 3.40 4.56 1.64
CA TYR A 287 4.71 5.13 1.32
C TYR A 287 4.66 6.07 0.11
N LEU A 288 3.84 5.74 -0.88
CA LEU A 288 3.61 6.58 -2.06
C LEU A 288 2.63 7.74 -1.81
N GLY A 289 2.12 7.93 -0.60
CA GLY A 289 1.24 9.04 -0.22
C GLY A 289 -0.23 8.87 -0.62
N TYR A 290 -0.67 7.66 -1.01
CA TYR A 290 -2.07 7.41 -1.32
C TYR A 290 -2.92 7.32 -0.04
N LYS A 291 -4.17 7.73 -0.14
CA LYS A 291 -5.20 7.28 0.80
C LYS A 291 -5.48 5.81 0.50
N VAL A 292 -5.21 4.94 1.46
CA VAL A 292 -5.34 3.50 1.26
C VAL A 292 -5.98 2.82 2.44
N ARG A 293 -6.77 1.78 2.16
CA ARG A 293 -7.39 0.89 3.15
C ARG A 293 -7.05 -0.56 2.83
N ASN A 294 -6.78 -1.34 3.87
CA ASN A 294 -6.69 -2.79 3.73
C ASN A 294 -8.06 -3.41 4.04
N TYR A 295 -8.58 -4.23 3.13
CA TYR A 295 -9.77 -5.04 3.39
C TYR A 295 -9.34 -6.30 4.14
N ASP A 296 -9.49 -6.28 5.45
CA ASP A 296 -9.00 -7.33 6.35
C ASP A 296 -9.64 -8.70 6.06
N GLY A 297 -10.96 -8.77 5.93
CA GLY A 297 -11.66 -10.00 5.57
C GLY A 297 -11.36 -10.54 4.17
N SER A 298 -10.95 -9.66 3.27
CA SER A 298 -10.45 -10.00 1.92
C SER A 298 -11.34 -10.97 1.16
N TRP A 299 -10.73 -11.88 0.37
CA TRP A 299 -11.47 -12.85 -0.44
C TRP A 299 -12.23 -13.89 0.41
N TRP A 300 -11.72 -14.24 1.59
CA TRP A 300 -12.47 -15.13 2.50
C TRP A 300 -13.82 -14.55 2.90
N ASP A 301 -13.91 -13.25 3.18
CA ASP A 301 -15.17 -12.58 3.51
C ASP A 301 -16.04 -12.33 2.27
N TRP A 302 -15.44 -11.84 1.17
CA TRP A 302 -16.17 -11.56 -0.06
C TRP A 302 -16.78 -12.82 -0.68
N SER A 303 -16.00 -13.89 -0.77
CA SER A 303 -16.43 -15.15 -1.39
C SER A 303 -17.53 -15.89 -0.63
N GLN A 304 -17.71 -15.63 0.66
CA GLN A 304 -18.81 -16.16 1.48
C GLN A 304 -20.10 -15.33 1.33
N SER A 305 -20.02 -14.11 0.84
CA SER A 305 -21.16 -13.23 0.68
C SER A 305 -21.96 -13.57 -0.59
N SER A 306 -23.17 -13.02 -0.73
CA SER A 306 -23.94 -13.07 -1.98
C SER A 306 -23.52 -12.01 -3.01
N PHE A 307 -22.46 -11.23 -2.74
CA PHE A 307 -22.03 -10.18 -3.65
C PHE A 307 -21.45 -10.74 -4.95
N PRO A 308 -21.53 -9.98 -6.06
CA PRO A 308 -21.06 -10.44 -7.36
C PRO A 308 -19.56 -10.75 -7.35
N VAL A 309 -19.18 -11.69 -8.19
CA VAL A 309 -17.78 -12.02 -8.48
C VAL A 309 -17.58 -12.00 -9.98
N GLU A 310 -16.41 -11.61 -10.41
CA GLU A 310 -15.95 -11.78 -11.78
C GLU A 310 -14.98 -12.95 -11.84
N ILE A 311 -15.09 -13.74 -12.93
CA ILE A 311 -14.13 -14.79 -13.27
C ILE A 311 -13.45 -14.33 -14.55
N TRP A 312 -12.15 -14.22 -14.51
CA TRP A 312 -11.38 -13.84 -15.68
C TRP A 312 -11.49 -14.95 -16.74
N GLN A 313 -12.17 -14.62 -17.83
CA GLN A 313 -12.23 -15.53 -18.99
C GLN A 313 -11.02 -15.21 -19.87
N LYS A 314 -10.15 -16.20 -20.06
CA LYS A 314 -9.05 -16.08 -21.02
C LYS A 314 -9.68 -15.74 -22.37
N SER A 315 -9.44 -14.52 -22.87
CA SER A 315 -9.88 -14.12 -24.20
C SER A 315 -9.35 -15.15 -25.19
N SER A 316 -10.25 -15.70 -26.01
CA SER A 316 -9.92 -16.65 -27.07
C SER A 316 -9.07 -16.02 -28.19
N ASN A 317 -8.62 -14.77 -28.01
CA ASN A 317 -7.81 -14.06 -28.97
C ASN A 317 -6.32 -14.08 -28.56
N PRO A 318 -5.45 -14.86 -29.24
CA PRO A 318 -4.06 -15.07 -28.84
C PRO A 318 -3.14 -13.84 -29.01
N LYS A 319 -3.68 -12.69 -29.43
CA LYS A 319 -2.87 -11.48 -29.69
C LYS A 319 -2.53 -10.62 -28.48
N ASN A 320 -3.07 -10.92 -27.28
CA ASN A 320 -2.84 -10.13 -26.07
C ASN A 320 -2.14 -10.92 -24.94
N ALA A 321 -1.48 -12.02 -25.26
CA ALA A 321 -0.68 -12.77 -24.30
C ALA A 321 0.76 -12.20 -24.26
N THR A 322 0.94 -11.06 -23.61
CA THR A 322 2.27 -10.56 -23.22
C THR A 322 2.34 -10.45 -21.72
N GLY A 323 2.95 -11.44 -21.08
CA GLY A 323 3.18 -11.48 -19.64
C GLY A 323 3.82 -12.81 -19.28
N ASP A 324 5.13 -12.83 -19.32
CA ASP A 324 6.00 -13.98 -19.07
C ASP A 324 5.87 -14.48 -17.62
N ASP A 325 5.44 -15.73 -17.47
CA ASP A 325 5.31 -16.46 -16.19
C ASP A 325 6.67 -16.95 -15.65
N THR A 326 7.76 -16.23 -15.85
CA THR A 326 9.10 -16.63 -15.40
C THR A 326 9.56 -15.96 -14.12
N PHE A 327 8.78 -16.07 -13.04
CA PHE A 327 9.32 -15.94 -11.69
C PHE A 327 9.24 -17.31 -11.01
N ALA A 328 10.15 -18.21 -11.42
CA ALA A 328 10.36 -19.47 -10.74
C ALA A 328 11.05 -19.20 -9.40
N LEU A 329 10.28 -19.25 -8.32
CA LEU A 329 10.80 -19.32 -6.96
C LEU A 329 11.70 -20.56 -6.83
N ARG A 330 13.01 -20.35 -6.70
CA ARG A 330 13.92 -21.35 -6.16
C ARG A 330 13.65 -21.47 -4.66
N GLY A 331 13.00 -22.54 -4.28
CA GLY A 331 12.77 -22.89 -2.89
C GLY A 331 11.39 -23.45 -2.70
N GLY A 332 11.23 -24.78 -2.84
CA GLY A 332 10.04 -25.49 -2.42
C GLY A 332 9.89 -25.34 -0.91
N MET A 333 8.93 -24.55 -0.47
CA MET A 333 8.38 -24.58 0.88
C MET A 333 6.94 -25.03 0.81
N ASP A 334 6.65 -26.04 1.62
CA ASP A 334 5.38 -26.73 1.76
C ASP A 334 4.25 -25.75 2.09
N ASP A 335 3.28 -25.65 1.20
CA ASP A 335 2.06 -24.79 1.32
C ASP A 335 1.08 -25.29 2.41
N ARG A 336 1.51 -26.15 3.35
CA ARG A 336 0.66 -26.88 4.29
C ARG A 336 0.62 -26.31 5.72
N ILE A 337 0.65 -25.00 5.89
CA ILE A 337 0.38 -24.39 7.21
C ILE A 337 -0.75 -23.37 7.08
N TYR A 338 -2.00 -23.88 7.05
CA TYR A 338 -3.23 -23.18 7.45
C TYR A 338 -4.25 -24.16 8.02
#